data_9f4c469a640648ecb8be1ed10e116f93
#
_entry.id   9f4c469a640648ecb8be1ed10e116f93
#
_cell.length_a   1.000
_cell.length_b   1.000
_cell.length_c   1.000
_cell.angle_alpha   90.00
_cell.angle_beta   90.00
_cell.angle_gamma   90.00
#
_symmetry.space_group_name_H-M   'P 1'
#
loop_
_entity.id
_entity.type
_entity.pdbx_description
1 polymer ?
#
loop_
_entity_poly.entity_id
_entity_poly.type
_entity_poly.pdbx_seq_one_letter_code
_entity_poly.pdbx_strand_id
1 'polypeptide(L)'
;MPPDLDKLRIARAGEERPPAASRRLRFGLILGGAALLLLLGLYLWGPLQPAPEVATAVAARVYPAQAYAVLNASGYVVAQRKAAVSSKSTGRLAYLGVEEGSRLKKGEILATLENEDLMAARDQSAAQIKEAQAGLAQAQAELHDANLQFDRFKTLVAKDLVARQDYDTAVARRDKAVAGLAQARARINTARAGLANSQAALEYSYIRSPFDGVVLTKYAEVGEVVAPFGAAVNARAAVVTMADLNSLMVEADVAESNLDKVKLGQPCEITLDAIPDKRFPGQVHMIVPTADRSKATVLTKVKFLEPDDRILPEMSAKVAFLSRPLESGERRPRLAVPKGALVIKDGRSFAFLLDGHRVKLTPLTLGPEMGDLVEVEKGLKEGDKVVLKPAASLQDGARVKVKAP
;
A
#
# COMPACT_ATOMS: atom_id res chain seq x y z
N MET A 1 64.77 16.05 107.44
CA MET A 1 64.30 14.94 108.24
C MET A 1 64.30 13.66 107.35
N PRO A 2 64.81 12.60 107.94
CA PRO A 2 65.51 11.59 107.15
C PRO A 2 64.63 10.49 106.52
N PRO A 3 65.21 9.73 105.63
CA PRO A 3 64.50 8.71 104.83
C PRO A 3 64.43 7.36 105.53
N ASP A 4 63.42 6.63 105.22
CA ASP A 4 63.25 5.27 105.73
C ASP A 4 63.81 4.24 104.67
N LEU A 5 64.86 3.62 105.15
CA LEU A 5 65.63 2.57 104.45
C LEU A 5 65.16 1.18 104.96
N ASP A 6 64.09 0.69 104.48
CA ASP A 6 63.79 -0.71 104.80
C ASP A 6 62.90 -1.38 103.72
N LYS A 7 63.54 -1.92 102.66
CA LYS A 7 62.93 -3.00 101.89
C LYS A 7 63.92 -3.51 100.76
N LEU A 8 65.07 -3.82 101.17
CA LEU A 8 65.89 -4.72 100.40
C LEU A 8 65.72 -6.14 100.93
N ARG A 9 64.81 -6.90 100.37
CA ARG A 9 64.77 -8.30 100.48
C ARG A 9 64.74 -8.96 99.13
N ILE A 10 65.83 -9.50 98.70
CA ILE A 10 65.99 -10.35 97.56
C ILE A 10 65.29 -11.71 97.79
N ALA A 11 64.20 -12.02 97.09
CA ALA A 11 63.58 -13.30 97.09
C ALA A 11 64.13 -14.14 95.88
N ARG A 12 64.67 -15.24 96.15
CA ARG A 12 65.22 -16.22 95.14
C ARG A 12 64.14 -16.72 94.19
N ALA A 13 64.51 -16.78 92.93
CA ALA A 13 63.72 -17.34 91.80
C ALA A 13 63.38 -18.82 92.02
N GLY A 14 62.09 -19.14 92.08
CA GLY A 14 61.57 -20.44 91.88
C GLY A 14 61.46 -20.70 90.36
N GLU A 15 62.07 -21.77 89.93
CA GLU A 15 61.89 -22.31 88.53
C GLU A 15 60.42 -22.73 88.35
N GLU A 16 59.63 -21.92 87.66
CA GLU A 16 58.37 -22.40 87.11
C GLU A 16 58.58 -22.97 85.72
N ARG A 17 58.33 -24.22 85.51
CA ARG A 17 58.28 -24.94 84.25
C ARG A 17 57.14 -24.36 83.38
N PRO A 18 57.32 -24.01 82.08
CA PRO A 18 56.26 -23.49 81.21
C PRO A 18 55.19 -24.60 81.06
N PRO A 19 53.86 -24.19 81.07
CA PRO A 19 52.78 -25.12 80.81
C PRO A 19 52.85 -25.56 79.37
N ALA A 20 52.72 -26.90 79.18
CA ALA A 20 52.62 -27.52 77.85
C ALA A 20 51.48 -26.92 77.05
N ALA A 21 51.83 -26.00 76.19
CA ALA A 21 50.87 -25.41 75.18
C ALA A 21 50.20 -26.56 74.48
N SER A 22 48.94 -26.68 74.75
CA SER A 22 48.10 -27.83 74.41
C SER A 22 48.21 -28.13 72.91
N ARG A 23 48.62 -29.33 72.58
CA ARG A 23 48.64 -29.96 71.25
C ARG A 23 47.32 -29.72 70.53
N ARG A 24 46.22 -29.42 71.27
CA ARG A 24 44.91 -29.15 70.77
C ARG A 24 44.82 -27.79 70.07
N LEU A 25 45.62 -26.76 70.49
CA LEU A 25 45.58 -25.43 69.85
C LEU A 25 46.30 -25.43 68.50
N ARG A 26 47.41 -26.19 68.40
CA ARG A 26 48.16 -26.36 67.15
C ARG A 26 47.39 -27.24 66.16
N PHE A 27 46.63 -28.23 66.60
CA PHE A 27 45.75 -29.01 65.77
C PHE A 27 44.57 -28.24 65.26
N GLY A 28 44.00 -27.28 66.08
CA GLY A 28 42.96 -26.39 65.69
C GLY A 28 43.39 -25.38 64.59
N LEU A 29 44.62 -24.84 64.71
CA LEU A 29 45.18 -23.93 63.69
C LEU A 29 45.50 -24.66 62.37
N ILE A 30 45.98 -25.90 62.42
CA ILE A 30 46.25 -26.70 61.20
C ILE A 30 44.94 -27.13 60.56
N LEU A 31 43.89 -27.51 61.29
CA LEU A 31 42.57 -27.83 60.76
C LEU A 31 41.87 -26.57 60.23
N GLY A 32 42.01 -25.43 60.91
CA GLY A 32 41.49 -24.14 60.42
C GLY A 32 42.18 -23.69 59.12
N GLY A 33 43.52 -23.85 59.06
CA GLY A 33 44.30 -23.58 57.83
C GLY A 33 43.93 -24.51 56.66
N ALA A 34 43.77 -25.82 56.94
CA ALA A 34 43.34 -26.79 55.95
C ALA A 34 41.90 -26.54 55.47
N ALA A 35 40.98 -26.15 56.38
CA ALA A 35 39.62 -25.75 55.99
C ALA A 35 39.59 -24.44 55.17
N LEU A 36 40.45 -23.46 55.51
CA LEU A 36 40.60 -22.22 54.75
C LEU A 36 41.19 -22.47 53.33
N LEU A 37 42.19 -23.37 53.24
CA LEU A 37 42.75 -23.78 51.97
C LEU A 37 41.76 -24.59 51.12
N LEU A 38 40.94 -25.42 51.76
CA LEU A 38 39.87 -26.18 51.12
C LEU A 38 38.73 -25.22 50.64
N LEU A 39 38.38 -24.24 51.45
CA LEU A 39 37.41 -23.17 51.02
C LEU A 39 37.99 -22.28 49.93
N LEU A 40 39.29 -21.94 50.01
CA LEU A 40 39.98 -21.20 48.95
C LEU A 40 40.11 -22.02 47.67
N GLY A 41 40.40 -23.33 47.78
CA GLY A 41 40.40 -24.25 46.65
C GLY A 41 39.01 -24.45 46.03
N LEU A 42 37.95 -24.51 46.83
CA LEU A 42 36.57 -24.55 46.39
C LEU A 42 36.12 -23.22 45.73
N TYR A 43 36.65 -22.08 46.24
CA TYR A 43 36.39 -20.76 45.62
C TYR A 43 37.16 -20.57 44.31
N LEU A 44 38.39 -21.02 44.19
CA LEU A 44 39.26 -20.89 43.02
C LEU A 44 38.99 -21.96 41.94
N TRP A 45 38.55 -23.17 42.29
CA TRP A 45 38.37 -24.29 41.35
C TRP A 45 36.95 -24.86 41.33
N GLY A 46 36.01 -24.32 42.09
CA GLY A 46 34.74 -24.99 42.30
C GLY A 46 33.49 -24.18 42.07
N PRO A 47 32.34 -24.69 42.52
CA PRO A 47 30.98 -24.20 42.26
C PRO A 47 30.62 -22.85 42.87
N LEU A 48 31.56 -22.18 43.54
CA LEU A 48 31.36 -20.87 44.21
C LEU A 48 31.76 -19.67 43.35
N GLN A 49 32.24 -19.87 42.10
CA GLN A 49 32.46 -18.72 41.20
C GLN A 49 31.13 -18.07 40.83
N PRO A 50 31.01 -16.75 40.92
CA PRO A 50 29.79 -16.03 40.50
C PRO A 50 29.53 -16.34 39.04
N ALA A 51 28.33 -16.83 38.74
CA ALA A 51 27.93 -17.12 37.37
C ALA A 51 28.07 -15.86 36.50
N PRO A 52 28.79 -15.92 35.37
CA PRO A 52 28.97 -14.79 34.50
C PRO A 52 27.61 -14.30 33.99
N GLU A 53 27.41 -12.96 34.02
CA GLU A 53 26.23 -12.36 33.45
C GLU A 53 26.35 -12.36 31.92
N VAL A 54 25.33 -12.89 31.23
CA VAL A 54 25.29 -12.99 29.79
C VAL A 54 24.03 -12.31 29.25
N ALA A 55 24.19 -11.55 28.17
CA ALA A 55 23.07 -11.10 27.38
C ALA A 55 22.59 -12.24 26.49
N THR A 56 21.29 -12.31 26.27
CA THR A 56 20.70 -13.36 25.42
C THR A 56 19.90 -12.76 24.27
N ALA A 57 19.88 -13.45 23.15
CA ALA A 57 18.97 -13.20 22.04
C ALA A 57 18.11 -14.45 21.79
N VAL A 58 16.93 -14.24 21.23
CA VAL A 58 16.02 -15.32 20.88
C VAL A 58 16.20 -15.67 19.41
N ALA A 59 16.32 -16.96 19.09
CA ALA A 59 16.26 -17.45 17.72
C ALA A 59 14.81 -17.27 17.21
N ALA A 60 14.63 -16.36 16.25
CA ALA A 60 13.31 -16.00 15.73
C ALA A 60 13.27 -16.18 14.22
N ARG A 61 12.06 -16.41 13.70
CA ARG A 61 11.85 -16.36 12.26
C ARG A 61 11.80 -14.92 11.80
N VAL A 62 12.72 -14.55 10.95
CA VAL A 62 12.87 -13.21 10.39
C VAL A 62 12.69 -13.26 8.88
N TYR A 63 12.02 -12.29 8.33
CA TYR A 63 11.95 -12.13 6.88
C TYR A 63 13.26 -11.49 6.38
N PRO A 64 13.92 -12.08 5.37
CA PRO A 64 15.17 -11.53 4.83
C PRO A 64 15.07 -10.08 4.37
N ALA A 65 13.90 -9.65 3.91
CA ALA A 65 13.62 -8.28 3.53
C ALA A 65 14.01 -7.25 4.61
N GLN A 66 13.82 -7.58 5.89
CA GLN A 66 14.18 -6.67 6.99
C GLN A 66 15.67 -6.38 7.07
N ALA A 67 16.51 -7.32 6.64
CA ALA A 67 17.97 -7.14 6.60
C ALA A 67 18.44 -6.27 5.43
N TYR A 68 17.67 -6.22 4.36
CA TYR A 68 17.96 -5.42 3.16
C TYR A 68 17.17 -4.12 3.10
N ALA A 69 16.32 -3.84 4.09
CA ALA A 69 15.55 -2.62 4.18
C ALA A 69 16.46 -1.43 4.47
N VAL A 70 16.51 -0.49 3.54
CA VAL A 70 17.23 0.78 3.68
C VAL A 70 16.40 1.77 4.48
N LEU A 71 15.07 1.71 4.30
CA LEU A 71 14.11 2.61 4.90
C LEU A 71 12.75 1.89 5.02
N ASN A 72 12.01 2.22 6.09
CA ASN A 72 10.62 1.84 6.24
C ASN A 72 9.76 3.11 6.26
N ALA A 73 8.63 3.07 5.56
CA ALA A 73 7.63 4.12 5.60
C ALA A 73 6.23 3.53 5.78
N SER A 74 5.36 4.28 6.41
CA SER A 74 3.94 3.93 6.55
C SER A 74 3.13 4.69 5.51
N GLY A 75 1.98 4.14 5.15
CA GLY A 75 1.08 4.76 4.19
C GLY A 75 -0.23 4.01 4.07
N TYR A 76 -0.96 4.29 3.00
CA TYR A 76 -2.25 3.68 2.72
C TYR A 76 -2.33 3.17 1.30
N VAL A 77 -3.15 2.16 1.09
CA VAL A 77 -3.51 1.68 -0.25
C VAL A 77 -4.51 2.64 -0.86
N VAL A 78 -4.19 3.20 -2.03
CA VAL A 78 -5.05 4.16 -2.73
C VAL A 78 -5.25 3.71 -4.18
N ALA A 79 -6.49 3.78 -4.65
CA ALA A 79 -6.78 3.56 -6.06
C ALA A 79 -6.36 4.80 -6.86
N GLN A 80 -5.49 4.63 -7.85
CA GLN A 80 -5.03 5.75 -8.68
C GLN A 80 -6.13 6.27 -9.63
N ARG A 81 -7.09 5.39 -9.98
CA ARG A 81 -8.33 5.79 -10.65
C ARG A 81 -9.48 5.71 -9.66
N LYS A 82 -9.85 6.87 -9.11
CA LYS A 82 -10.98 7.07 -8.21
C LYS A 82 -11.78 8.26 -8.74
N ALA A 83 -13.08 8.14 -8.86
CA ALA A 83 -13.94 9.21 -9.32
C ALA A 83 -15.23 9.28 -8.52
N ALA A 84 -15.62 10.49 -8.15
CA ALA A 84 -16.95 10.79 -7.71
C ALA A 84 -17.83 10.99 -8.95
N VAL A 85 -18.75 10.08 -9.18
CA VAL A 85 -19.66 10.11 -10.33
C VAL A 85 -20.86 10.96 -9.98
N SER A 86 -21.04 12.04 -10.72
CA SER A 86 -22.14 12.99 -10.57
C SER A 86 -23.04 12.99 -11.79
N SER A 87 -24.24 13.58 -11.66
CA SER A 87 -25.09 13.88 -12.81
C SER A 87 -24.51 15.03 -13.63
N LYS A 88 -24.79 15.03 -14.94
CA LYS A 88 -24.51 16.15 -15.84
C LYS A 88 -25.68 17.15 -15.92
N SER A 89 -26.88 16.73 -15.49
CA SER A 89 -28.08 17.56 -15.43
C SER A 89 -28.69 17.53 -14.03
N THR A 90 -29.46 18.53 -13.68
CA THR A 90 -30.26 18.56 -12.46
C THR A 90 -31.53 17.77 -12.67
N GLY A 91 -31.90 16.89 -11.74
CA GLY A 91 -33.13 16.12 -11.79
C GLY A 91 -33.30 15.26 -10.55
N ARG A 92 -34.51 14.70 -10.38
CA ARG A 92 -34.79 13.74 -9.34
C ARG A 92 -34.31 12.36 -9.78
N LEU A 93 -33.70 11.60 -8.86
CA LEU A 93 -33.22 10.26 -9.11
C LEU A 93 -34.41 9.27 -9.16
N ALA A 94 -34.71 8.75 -10.36
CA ALA A 94 -35.81 7.81 -10.59
C ALA A 94 -35.38 6.36 -10.32
N TYR A 95 -34.11 6.05 -10.61
CA TYR A 95 -33.56 4.70 -10.47
C TYR A 95 -32.10 4.75 -10.06
N LEU A 96 -31.73 3.86 -9.13
CA LEU A 96 -30.35 3.61 -8.71
C LEU A 96 -30.15 2.08 -8.63
N GLY A 97 -29.39 1.53 -9.59
CA GLY A 97 -29.18 0.11 -9.76
C GLY A 97 -27.93 -0.44 -9.10
N VAL A 98 -27.30 0.32 -8.19
CA VAL A 98 -26.02 -0.05 -7.59
C VAL A 98 -26.03 0.16 -6.09
N GLU A 99 -25.28 -0.70 -5.41
CA GLU A 99 -24.98 -0.62 -3.99
C GLU A 99 -23.46 -0.56 -3.77
N GLU A 100 -23.04 -0.27 -2.57
CA GLU A 100 -21.62 -0.32 -2.19
C GLU A 100 -21.07 -1.73 -2.38
N GLY A 101 -19.91 -1.83 -3.03
CA GLY A 101 -19.33 -3.11 -3.44
C GLY A 101 -19.75 -3.61 -4.83
N SER A 102 -20.73 -2.98 -5.50
CA SER A 102 -21.14 -3.35 -6.86
C SER A 102 -20.03 -3.15 -7.86
N ARG A 103 -19.80 -4.15 -8.73
CA ARG A 103 -18.82 -4.06 -9.83
C ARG A 103 -19.51 -3.60 -11.10
N LEU A 104 -18.96 -2.58 -11.75
CA LEU A 104 -19.50 -1.97 -12.95
C LEU A 104 -18.48 -1.93 -14.06
N LYS A 105 -18.97 -2.06 -15.29
CA LYS A 105 -18.17 -1.85 -16.51
C LYS A 105 -18.30 -0.40 -16.96
N LYS A 106 -17.30 0.08 -17.69
CA LYS A 106 -17.32 1.40 -18.33
C LYS A 106 -18.56 1.56 -19.20
N GLY A 107 -19.30 2.66 -19.03
CA GLY A 107 -20.50 2.98 -19.78
C GLY A 107 -21.79 2.35 -19.23
N GLU A 108 -21.71 1.45 -18.25
CA GLU A 108 -22.87 0.84 -17.60
C GLU A 108 -23.68 1.90 -16.83
N ILE A 109 -25.01 1.81 -16.91
CA ILE A 109 -25.91 2.76 -16.23
C ILE A 109 -25.94 2.38 -14.74
N LEU A 110 -25.55 3.32 -13.91
CA LEU A 110 -25.61 3.16 -12.45
C LEU A 110 -26.88 3.81 -11.87
N ALA A 111 -27.35 4.87 -12.51
CA ALA A 111 -28.54 5.57 -12.06
C ALA A 111 -29.22 6.31 -13.24
N THR A 112 -30.52 6.61 -13.08
CA THR A 112 -31.30 7.34 -14.07
C THR A 112 -32.11 8.43 -13.37
N LEU A 113 -32.08 9.63 -13.93
CA LEU A 113 -32.98 10.72 -13.51
C LEU A 113 -34.37 10.52 -14.12
N GLU A 114 -35.39 11.18 -13.55
CA GLU A 114 -36.68 11.35 -14.20
C GLU A 114 -36.46 11.99 -15.57
N ASN A 115 -36.88 11.32 -16.65
CA ASN A 115 -36.55 11.73 -18.02
C ASN A 115 -37.70 11.53 -19.03
N GLU A 116 -38.93 11.39 -18.55
CA GLU A 116 -40.10 11.19 -19.41
C GLU A 116 -40.31 12.37 -20.37
N ASP A 117 -40.11 13.60 -19.90
CA ASP A 117 -40.15 14.84 -20.68
C ASP A 117 -39.04 14.89 -21.74
N LEU A 118 -37.83 14.43 -21.40
CA LEU A 118 -36.70 14.36 -22.33
C LEU A 118 -36.93 13.31 -23.42
N MET A 119 -37.55 12.19 -23.08
CA MET A 119 -37.92 11.14 -24.03
C MET A 119 -38.98 11.70 -25.01
N ALA A 120 -40.01 12.41 -24.51
CA ALA A 120 -41.00 13.03 -25.35
C ALA A 120 -40.41 14.10 -26.29
N ALA A 121 -39.48 14.93 -25.78
CA ALA A 121 -38.77 15.94 -26.56
C ALA A 121 -37.92 15.32 -27.68
N ARG A 122 -37.23 14.20 -27.42
CA ARG A 122 -36.47 13.42 -28.41
C ARG A 122 -37.41 12.90 -29.50
N ASP A 123 -38.56 12.32 -29.10
CA ASP A 123 -39.54 11.74 -30.05
C ASP A 123 -40.17 12.84 -30.93
N GLN A 124 -40.48 14.01 -30.36
CA GLN A 124 -40.91 15.19 -31.12
C GLN A 124 -39.87 15.60 -32.14
N SER A 125 -38.61 15.71 -31.77
CA SER A 125 -37.50 16.04 -32.68
C SER A 125 -37.33 15.01 -33.80
N ALA A 126 -37.54 13.71 -33.48
CA ALA A 126 -37.51 12.62 -34.48
C ALA A 126 -38.67 12.74 -35.49
N ALA A 127 -39.87 13.17 -35.03
CA ALA A 127 -41.01 13.43 -35.92
C ALA A 127 -40.74 14.62 -36.86
N GLN A 128 -40.06 15.66 -36.39
CA GLN A 128 -39.66 16.81 -37.23
C GLN A 128 -38.73 16.41 -38.37
N ILE A 129 -37.87 15.42 -38.19
CA ILE A 129 -37.06 14.88 -39.29
C ILE A 129 -37.94 14.23 -40.35
N LYS A 130 -38.96 13.45 -39.96
CA LYS A 130 -39.90 12.82 -40.89
C LYS A 130 -40.68 13.85 -41.68
N GLU A 131 -41.13 14.94 -41.05
CA GLU A 131 -41.78 16.09 -41.71
C GLU A 131 -40.84 16.75 -42.73
N ALA A 132 -39.60 17.05 -42.33
CA ALA A 132 -38.62 17.61 -43.25
C ALA A 132 -38.27 16.69 -44.41
N GLN A 133 -38.27 15.37 -44.20
CA GLN A 133 -38.11 14.37 -45.26
C GLN A 133 -39.28 14.37 -46.26
N ALA A 134 -40.51 14.50 -45.78
CA ALA A 134 -41.67 14.67 -46.65
C ALA A 134 -41.58 15.92 -47.51
N GLY A 135 -41.15 17.06 -46.90
CA GLY A 135 -40.88 18.30 -47.63
C GLY A 135 -39.78 18.16 -48.68
N LEU A 136 -38.76 17.35 -48.42
CA LEU A 136 -37.73 17.05 -49.44
C LEU A 136 -38.31 16.26 -50.61
N ALA A 137 -39.15 15.27 -50.33
CA ALA A 137 -39.80 14.47 -51.39
C ALA A 137 -40.68 15.36 -52.28
N GLN A 138 -41.44 16.33 -51.68
CA GLN A 138 -42.23 17.30 -52.41
C GLN A 138 -41.32 18.18 -53.31
N ALA A 139 -40.25 18.76 -52.77
CA ALA A 139 -39.31 19.59 -53.55
C ALA A 139 -38.61 18.81 -54.67
N GLN A 140 -38.37 17.52 -54.49
CA GLN A 140 -37.85 16.62 -55.54
C GLN A 140 -38.84 16.44 -56.66
N ALA A 141 -40.13 16.24 -56.35
CA ALA A 141 -41.19 16.11 -57.36
C ALA A 141 -41.41 17.42 -58.15
N GLU A 142 -41.37 18.56 -57.43
CA GLU A 142 -41.45 19.88 -58.10
C GLU A 142 -40.26 20.13 -59.04
N LEU A 143 -39.04 19.77 -58.64
CA LEU A 143 -37.86 19.88 -59.49
C LEU A 143 -37.96 18.95 -60.69
N HIS A 144 -38.47 17.73 -60.52
CA HIS A 144 -38.67 16.79 -61.62
C HIS A 144 -39.65 17.35 -62.68
N ASP A 145 -40.82 17.85 -62.26
CA ASP A 145 -41.78 18.50 -63.14
C ASP A 145 -41.16 19.72 -63.86
N ALA A 146 -40.46 20.59 -63.14
CA ALA A 146 -39.80 21.75 -63.73
C ALA A 146 -38.72 21.39 -64.75
N ASN A 147 -37.98 20.29 -64.52
CA ASN A 147 -37.00 19.79 -65.48
C ASN A 147 -37.66 19.26 -66.76
N LEU A 148 -38.77 18.50 -66.66
CA LEU A 148 -39.53 18.01 -67.80
C LEU A 148 -40.06 19.16 -68.68
N GLN A 149 -40.57 20.21 -68.03
CA GLN A 149 -41.04 21.39 -68.74
C GLN A 149 -39.90 22.17 -69.40
N PHE A 150 -38.81 22.38 -68.70
CA PHE A 150 -37.60 23.03 -69.23
C PHE A 150 -37.08 22.31 -70.49
N ASP A 151 -36.91 21.00 -70.44
CA ASP A 151 -36.41 20.18 -71.54
C ASP A 151 -37.37 20.24 -72.76
N ARG A 152 -38.69 20.25 -72.51
CA ARG A 152 -39.71 20.43 -73.55
C ARG A 152 -39.58 21.79 -74.25
N PHE A 153 -39.58 22.87 -73.46
CA PHE A 153 -39.49 24.24 -74.04
C PHE A 153 -38.12 24.48 -74.70
N LYS A 154 -37.06 23.95 -74.20
CA LYS A 154 -35.71 23.97 -74.80
C LYS A 154 -35.68 23.36 -76.17
N THR A 155 -36.39 22.25 -76.39
CA THR A 155 -36.48 21.57 -77.70
C THR A 155 -37.38 22.36 -78.65
N LEU A 156 -38.48 22.96 -78.17
CA LEU A 156 -39.44 23.70 -79.03
C LEU A 156 -38.89 25.05 -79.45
N VAL A 157 -38.18 25.78 -78.57
CA VAL A 157 -37.59 27.10 -78.92
C VAL A 157 -36.46 26.91 -79.96
N ALA A 158 -35.69 25.83 -79.89
CA ALA A 158 -34.68 25.53 -80.85
C ALA A 158 -35.24 25.24 -82.29
N LYS A 159 -36.58 25.02 -82.34
CA LYS A 159 -37.35 24.83 -83.63
C LYS A 159 -38.22 25.97 -83.98
N ASP A 160 -38.10 27.16 -83.26
CA ASP A 160 -38.93 28.32 -83.42
C ASP A 160 -40.45 28.09 -83.27
N LEU A 161 -40.85 27.05 -82.49
CA LEU A 161 -42.25 26.68 -82.28
C LEU A 161 -42.92 27.31 -81.06
N VAL A 162 -42.17 28.04 -80.20
CA VAL A 162 -42.66 28.76 -79.02
C VAL A 162 -41.93 30.09 -78.83
N ALA A 163 -42.57 31.05 -78.12
CA ALA A 163 -41.94 32.32 -77.78
C ALA A 163 -40.76 32.18 -76.83
N ARG A 164 -39.72 32.98 -77.01
CA ARG A 164 -38.54 32.97 -76.12
C ARG A 164 -38.91 33.26 -74.65
N GLN A 165 -39.92 34.06 -74.42
CA GLN A 165 -40.48 34.36 -73.08
C GLN A 165 -40.95 33.10 -72.36
N ASP A 166 -41.56 32.14 -73.05
CA ASP A 166 -42.04 30.87 -72.49
C ASP A 166 -40.86 30.02 -72.01
N TYR A 167 -39.79 29.97 -72.82
CA TYR A 167 -38.56 29.31 -72.47
C TYR A 167 -37.88 29.94 -71.24
N ASP A 168 -37.75 31.28 -71.22
CA ASP A 168 -37.16 32.04 -70.11
C ASP A 168 -37.96 31.77 -68.79
N THR A 169 -39.28 31.68 -68.89
CA THR A 169 -40.18 31.33 -67.78
C THR A 169 -39.90 29.90 -67.27
N ALA A 170 -39.69 28.95 -68.16
CA ALA A 170 -39.35 27.57 -67.78
C ALA A 170 -37.96 27.46 -67.10
N VAL A 171 -36.98 28.24 -67.60
CA VAL A 171 -35.65 28.37 -66.92
C VAL A 171 -35.81 28.87 -65.47
N ALA A 172 -36.53 30.00 -65.31
CA ALA A 172 -36.75 30.61 -63.98
C ALA A 172 -37.48 29.66 -63.01
N ARG A 173 -38.48 28.87 -63.53
CA ARG A 173 -39.20 27.86 -62.73
C ARG A 173 -38.27 26.72 -62.29
N ARG A 174 -37.41 26.20 -63.18
CA ARG A 174 -36.42 25.18 -62.84
C ARG A 174 -35.43 25.69 -61.75
N ASP A 175 -34.90 26.90 -61.95
CA ASP A 175 -33.92 27.45 -60.99
C ASP A 175 -34.54 27.70 -59.61
N LYS A 176 -35.82 28.13 -59.60
CA LYS A 176 -36.57 28.21 -58.35
C LYS A 176 -36.77 26.84 -57.68
N ALA A 177 -37.06 25.78 -58.45
CA ALA A 177 -37.20 24.44 -57.92
C ALA A 177 -35.87 23.88 -57.36
N VAL A 178 -34.73 24.17 -58.05
CA VAL A 178 -33.39 23.85 -57.57
C VAL A 178 -33.10 24.49 -56.21
N ALA A 179 -33.42 25.81 -56.08
CA ALA A 179 -33.29 26.52 -54.83
C ALA A 179 -34.20 25.95 -53.71
N GLY A 180 -35.46 25.56 -54.09
CA GLY A 180 -36.40 24.89 -53.18
C GLY A 180 -35.87 23.53 -52.67
N LEU A 181 -35.26 22.76 -53.53
CA LEU A 181 -34.62 21.48 -53.15
C LEU A 181 -33.47 21.73 -52.16
N ALA A 182 -32.61 22.73 -52.44
CA ALA A 182 -31.53 23.09 -51.53
C ALA A 182 -32.06 23.53 -50.16
N GLN A 183 -33.13 24.32 -50.13
CA GLN A 183 -33.81 24.71 -48.87
C GLN A 183 -34.38 23.52 -48.11
N ALA A 184 -35.04 22.57 -48.80
CA ALA A 184 -35.58 21.39 -48.17
C ALA A 184 -34.47 20.49 -47.54
N ARG A 185 -33.31 20.35 -48.22
CA ARG A 185 -32.12 19.67 -47.68
C ARG A 185 -31.59 20.38 -46.45
N ALA A 186 -31.52 21.69 -46.43
CA ALA A 186 -31.10 22.51 -45.28
C ALA A 186 -32.02 22.26 -44.07
N ARG A 187 -33.36 22.20 -44.29
CA ARG A 187 -34.34 21.91 -43.22
C ARG A 187 -34.10 20.55 -42.58
N ILE A 188 -33.75 19.50 -43.35
CA ILE A 188 -33.40 18.16 -42.78
C ILE A 188 -32.16 18.29 -41.88
N ASN A 189 -31.15 19.05 -42.32
CA ASN A 189 -29.94 19.21 -41.48
C ASN A 189 -30.26 19.94 -40.18
N THR A 190 -31.12 20.97 -40.20
CA THR A 190 -31.60 21.66 -38.99
C THR A 190 -32.39 20.70 -38.08
N ALA A 191 -33.32 19.90 -38.63
CA ALA A 191 -34.09 18.92 -37.85
C ALA A 191 -33.19 17.83 -37.25
N ARG A 192 -32.17 17.39 -37.98
CA ARG A 192 -31.15 16.43 -37.44
C ARG A 192 -30.35 17.02 -36.29
N ALA A 193 -29.93 18.29 -36.40
CA ALA A 193 -29.26 18.97 -35.30
C ALA A 193 -30.18 19.13 -34.07
N GLY A 194 -31.47 19.38 -34.28
CA GLY A 194 -32.46 19.39 -33.21
C GLY A 194 -32.58 18.04 -32.49
N LEU A 195 -32.65 16.93 -33.26
CA LEU A 195 -32.68 15.60 -32.67
C LEU A 195 -31.41 15.29 -31.90
N ALA A 196 -30.24 15.64 -32.43
CA ALA A 196 -28.97 15.43 -31.73
C ALA A 196 -28.92 16.14 -30.37
N ASN A 197 -29.45 17.36 -30.31
CA ASN A 197 -29.57 18.11 -29.04
C ASN A 197 -30.51 17.41 -28.04
N SER A 198 -31.69 16.98 -28.48
CA SER A 198 -32.64 16.26 -27.61
C SER A 198 -32.09 14.91 -27.12
N GLN A 199 -31.35 14.19 -27.99
CA GLN A 199 -30.67 12.96 -27.64
C GLN A 199 -29.55 13.20 -26.60
N ALA A 200 -28.77 14.26 -26.76
CA ALA A 200 -27.74 14.62 -25.79
C ALA A 200 -28.34 14.98 -24.42
N ALA A 201 -29.44 15.75 -24.41
CA ALA A 201 -30.16 16.08 -23.18
C ALA A 201 -30.69 14.82 -22.47
N LEU A 202 -31.28 13.88 -23.21
CA LEU A 202 -31.72 12.58 -22.68
C LEU A 202 -30.53 11.74 -22.17
N GLU A 203 -29.43 11.70 -22.89
CA GLU A 203 -28.23 10.96 -22.44
C GLU A 203 -27.67 11.52 -21.13
N TYR A 204 -27.81 12.83 -20.87
CA TYR A 204 -27.38 13.42 -19.59
C TYR A 204 -28.24 13.00 -18.41
N SER A 205 -29.44 12.45 -18.63
CA SER A 205 -30.26 11.85 -17.57
C SER A 205 -29.80 10.46 -17.15
N TYR A 206 -28.97 9.79 -17.95
CA TYR A 206 -28.35 8.52 -17.61
C TYR A 206 -26.98 8.75 -16.97
N ILE A 207 -26.83 8.33 -15.73
CA ILE A 207 -25.57 8.43 -15.01
C ILE A 207 -24.82 7.12 -15.23
N ARG A 208 -23.64 7.19 -15.87
CA ARG A 208 -22.88 6.02 -16.31
C ARG A 208 -21.52 5.96 -15.62
N SER A 209 -21.01 4.73 -15.47
CA SER A 209 -19.66 4.48 -15.00
C SER A 209 -18.61 5.03 -15.99
N PRO A 210 -17.63 5.84 -15.53
CA PRO A 210 -16.57 6.38 -16.40
C PRO A 210 -15.49 5.35 -16.75
N PHE A 211 -15.32 4.28 -15.94
CA PHE A 211 -14.35 3.20 -16.11
C PHE A 211 -14.83 1.91 -15.43
N ASP A 212 -14.13 0.80 -15.70
CA ASP A 212 -14.37 -0.48 -15.01
C ASP A 212 -13.92 -0.36 -13.56
N GLY A 213 -14.82 -0.61 -12.61
CA GLY A 213 -14.47 -0.42 -11.19
C GLY A 213 -15.56 -0.90 -10.23
N VAL A 214 -15.35 -0.59 -8.96
CA VAL A 214 -16.23 -0.95 -7.85
C VAL A 214 -16.74 0.31 -7.19
N VAL A 215 -18.02 0.31 -6.79
CA VAL A 215 -18.63 1.37 -6.00
C VAL A 215 -18.09 1.30 -4.58
N LEU A 216 -17.48 2.38 -4.10
CA LEU A 216 -16.95 2.47 -2.73
C LEU A 216 -17.98 3.02 -1.76
N THR A 217 -18.67 4.09 -2.18
CA THR A 217 -19.63 4.81 -1.32
C THR A 217 -20.80 5.31 -2.15
N LYS A 218 -21.98 5.17 -1.62
CA LYS A 218 -23.23 5.70 -2.16
C LYS A 218 -23.62 6.96 -1.37
N TYR A 219 -23.90 8.05 -2.06
CA TYR A 219 -24.24 9.33 -1.46
C TYR A 219 -25.70 9.74 -1.67
N ALA A 220 -26.35 9.23 -2.72
CA ALA A 220 -27.70 9.61 -3.08
C ALA A 220 -28.65 8.40 -3.05
N GLU A 221 -29.91 8.68 -2.75
CA GLU A 221 -31.01 7.71 -2.73
C GLU A 221 -32.04 8.03 -3.82
N VAL A 222 -32.82 7.00 -4.18
CA VAL A 222 -33.94 7.18 -5.13
C VAL A 222 -34.94 8.19 -4.56
N GLY A 223 -35.36 9.15 -5.41
CA GLY A 223 -36.24 10.27 -5.03
C GLY A 223 -35.52 11.53 -4.61
N GLU A 224 -34.21 11.50 -4.36
CA GLU A 224 -33.41 12.70 -4.08
C GLU A 224 -33.12 13.51 -5.35
N VAL A 225 -32.95 14.80 -5.18
CA VAL A 225 -32.53 15.71 -6.27
C VAL A 225 -31.01 15.74 -6.34
N VAL A 226 -30.48 15.40 -7.50
CA VAL A 226 -29.06 15.48 -7.80
C VAL A 226 -28.80 16.58 -8.83
N ALA A 227 -27.64 17.22 -8.72
CA ALA A 227 -27.24 18.30 -9.61
C ALA A 227 -25.73 18.24 -9.90
N PRO A 228 -25.26 18.84 -10.99
CA PRO A 228 -23.84 19.04 -11.24
C PRO A 228 -23.18 19.78 -10.08
N PHE A 229 -21.89 19.51 -9.86
CA PHE A 229 -21.13 20.15 -8.77
C PHE A 229 -21.27 21.67 -8.78
N GLY A 230 -21.69 22.24 -7.64
CA GLY A 230 -21.86 23.69 -7.47
C GLY A 230 -23.18 24.29 -7.98
N ALA A 231 -24.11 23.49 -8.53
CA ALA A 231 -25.33 24.01 -9.14
C ALA A 231 -26.50 24.30 -8.17
N ALA A 232 -26.51 23.69 -6.96
CA ALA A 232 -27.57 23.93 -5.97
C ALA A 232 -27.09 23.71 -4.53
N VAL A 233 -27.58 24.53 -3.60
CA VAL A 233 -27.19 24.51 -2.18
C VAL A 233 -27.63 23.23 -1.45
N ASN A 234 -28.71 22.60 -1.91
CA ASN A 234 -29.33 21.41 -1.26
C ASN A 234 -29.28 20.14 -2.12
N ALA A 235 -28.57 20.13 -3.26
CA ALA A 235 -28.46 18.97 -4.12
C ALA A 235 -27.16 18.19 -3.84
N ARG A 236 -27.25 16.87 -3.94
CA ARG A 236 -26.07 15.99 -3.85
C ARG A 236 -25.19 16.19 -5.09
N ALA A 237 -23.94 16.53 -4.88
CA ALA A 237 -23.01 16.74 -5.98
C ALA A 237 -22.52 15.42 -6.62
N ALA A 238 -22.42 14.35 -5.83
CA ALA A 238 -22.03 13.02 -6.29
C ALA A 238 -23.12 12.00 -5.95
N VAL A 239 -23.37 11.05 -6.85
CA VAL A 239 -24.28 9.92 -6.63
C VAL A 239 -23.52 8.79 -5.97
N VAL A 240 -22.35 8.41 -6.51
CA VAL A 240 -21.47 7.38 -5.97
C VAL A 240 -20.02 7.78 -6.13
N THR A 241 -19.15 7.20 -5.29
CA THR A 241 -17.71 7.17 -5.54
C THR A 241 -17.31 5.79 -6.02
N MET A 242 -16.55 5.73 -7.09
CA MET A 242 -16.02 4.49 -7.68
C MET A 242 -14.50 4.49 -7.69
N ALA A 243 -13.93 3.28 -7.60
CA ALA A 243 -12.50 3.06 -7.76
C ALA A 243 -12.21 1.86 -8.66
N ASP A 244 -11.11 1.94 -9.39
CA ASP A 244 -10.56 0.83 -10.14
C ASP A 244 -9.58 0.04 -9.24
N LEU A 245 -9.99 -1.15 -8.83
CA LEU A 245 -9.17 -2.02 -7.97
C LEU A 245 -7.90 -2.53 -8.65
N ASN A 246 -7.81 -2.49 -9.98
CA ASN A 246 -6.59 -2.84 -10.70
C ASN A 246 -5.54 -1.72 -10.68
N SER A 247 -5.93 -0.52 -10.22
CA SER A 247 -5.06 0.64 -10.14
C SER A 247 -4.54 0.93 -8.73
N LEU A 248 -4.61 -0.04 -7.81
CA LEU A 248 -4.18 0.13 -6.43
C LEU A 248 -2.67 0.34 -6.34
N MET A 249 -2.26 1.32 -5.57
CA MET A 249 -0.88 1.58 -5.18
C MET A 249 -0.83 1.93 -3.70
N VAL A 250 0.33 1.76 -3.07
CA VAL A 250 0.56 2.29 -1.73
C VAL A 250 1.10 3.71 -1.86
N GLU A 251 0.47 4.65 -1.20
CA GLU A 251 0.96 6.00 -0.99
C GLU A 251 1.68 6.03 0.36
N ALA A 252 3.02 5.98 0.30
CA ALA A 252 3.88 5.93 1.47
C ALA A 252 4.43 7.32 1.80
N ASP A 253 4.34 7.72 3.06
CA ASP A 253 4.87 8.98 3.59
C ASP A 253 6.36 8.79 3.94
N VAL A 254 7.27 9.26 3.08
CA VAL A 254 8.71 9.19 3.29
C VAL A 254 9.19 10.51 3.89
N ALA A 255 9.89 10.44 5.04
CA ALA A 255 10.47 11.64 5.64
C ALA A 255 11.45 12.33 4.68
N GLU A 256 11.40 13.65 4.58
CA GLU A 256 12.24 14.46 3.68
C GLU A 256 13.72 14.17 3.86
N SER A 257 14.17 13.96 5.10
CA SER A 257 15.56 13.62 5.45
C SER A 257 16.05 12.28 4.89
N ASN A 258 15.16 11.40 4.43
CA ASN A 258 15.49 10.10 3.89
C ASN A 258 15.20 9.97 2.39
N LEU A 259 14.82 11.06 1.74
CA LEU A 259 14.41 11.03 0.33
C LEU A 259 15.56 10.64 -0.62
N ASP A 260 16.79 10.95 -0.25
CA ASP A 260 18.01 10.57 -0.97
C ASP A 260 18.19 9.06 -1.11
N LYS A 261 17.60 8.28 -0.18
CA LYS A 261 17.67 6.82 -0.14
C LYS A 261 16.62 6.13 -1.02
N VAL A 262 15.65 6.89 -1.53
CA VAL A 262 14.54 6.36 -2.35
C VAL A 262 14.75 6.73 -3.81
N LYS A 263 14.69 5.71 -4.69
CA LYS A 263 14.90 5.88 -6.13
C LYS A 263 13.73 5.32 -6.91
N LEU A 264 13.44 5.92 -8.07
CA LEU A 264 12.46 5.36 -9.01
C LEU A 264 12.86 3.94 -9.42
N GLY A 265 11.88 3.03 -9.47
CA GLY A 265 12.14 1.64 -9.80
C GLY A 265 12.74 0.80 -8.68
N GLN A 266 12.99 1.38 -7.49
CA GLN A 266 13.54 0.65 -6.35
C GLN A 266 12.57 -0.45 -5.89
N PRO A 267 13.08 -1.68 -5.64
CA PRO A 267 12.25 -2.77 -5.12
C PRO A 267 11.81 -2.46 -3.69
N CYS A 268 10.59 -2.87 -3.38
CA CYS A 268 9.97 -2.68 -2.08
C CYS A 268 9.28 -3.96 -1.63
N GLU A 269 9.14 -4.13 -0.33
CA GLU A 269 8.24 -5.10 0.27
C GLU A 269 7.10 -4.36 0.98
N ILE A 270 5.87 -4.70 0.64
CA ILE A 270 4.66 -4.09 1.21
C ILE A 270 4.05 -5.09 2.18
N THR A 271 3.74 -4.62 3.37
CA THR A 271 2.99 -5.34 4.40
C THR A 271 1.71 -4.58 4.66
N LEU A 272 0.58 -5.29 4.63
CA LEU A 272 -0.73 -4.75 4.96
C LEU A 272 -1.10 -5.18 6.38
N ASP A 273 -1.54 -4.24 7.22
CA ASP A 273 -1.92 -4.57 8.59
C ASP A 273 -3.13 -5.52 8.64
N ALA A 274 -3.99 -5.47 7.62
CA ALA A 274 -5.13 -6.38 7.47
C ALA A 274 -4.75 -7.81 7.00
N ILE A 275 -3.54 -8.00 6.43
CA ILE A 275 -3.05 -9.29 5.90
C ILE A 275 -1.61 -9.49 6.39
N PRO A 276 -1.40 -9.74 7.69
CA PRO A 276 -0.06 -9.77 8.29
C PRO A 276 0.80 -10.96 7.82
N ASP A 277 0.15 -12.05 7.40
CA ASP A 277 0.82 -13.29 7.01
C ASP A 277 1.42 -13.26 5.59
N LYS A 278 1.05 -12.25 4.78
CA LYS A 278 1.52 -12.13 3.39
C LYS A 278 2.30 -10.85 3.17
N ARG A 279 3.46 -11.01 2.53
CA ARG A 279 4.31 -9.92 2.06
C ARG A 279 4.11 -9.76 0.56
N PHE A 280 3.87 -8.54 0.11
CA PHE A 280 3.63 -8.24 -1.29
C PHE A 280 4.86 -7.57 -1.89
N PRO A 281 5.40 -8.09 -3.00
CA PRO A 281 6.45 -7.42 -3.72
C PRO A 281 5.90 -6.14 -4.37
N GLY A 282 6.66 -5.07 -4.24
CA GLY A 282 6.33 -3.77 -4.81
C GLY A 282 7.54 -3.11 -5.46
N GLN A 283 7.27 -2.03 -6.16
CA GLN A 283 8.29 -1.21 -6.79
C GLN A 283 7.90 0.27 -6.70
N VAL A 284 8.85 1.13 -6.44
CA VAL A 284 8.65 2.59 -6.48
C VAL A 284 8.25 3.00 -7.89
N HIS A 285 7.02 3.48 -8.04
CA HIS A 285 6.47 3.93 -9.31
C HIS A 285 6.74 5.42 -9.52
N MET A 286 6.53 6.22 -8.50
CA MET A 286 6.65 7.68 -8.58
C MET A 286 6.97 8.27 -7.21
N ILE A 287 7.77 9.32 -7.21
CA ILE A 287 7.97 10.21 -6.08
C ILE A 287 7.28 11.52 -6.43
N VAL A 288 6.30 11.94 -5.64
CA VAL A 288 5.54 13.17 -5.89
C VAL A 288 6.43 14.37 -5.54
N PRO A 289 6.67 15.30 -6.48
CA PRO A 289 7.61 16.41 -6.25
C PRO A 289 7.02 17.54 -5.40
N THR A 290 6.35 17.16 -4.31
CA THR A 290 5.71 18.09 -3.38
C THR A 290 5.85 17.52 -1.97
N ALA A 291 6.38 18.30 -1.04
CA ALA A 291 6.46 17.94 0.35
C ALA A 291 5.22 18.39 1.12
N ASP A 292 4.71 17.54 1.98
CA ASP A 292 3.70 17.91 2.98
C ASP A 292 4.39 18.60 4.16
N ARG A 293 4.18 19.92 4.27
CA ARG A 293 4.80 20.74 5.33
C ARG A 293 4.33 20.37 6.73
N SER A 294 3.14 19.83 6.88
CA SER A 294 2.58 19.47 8.18
C SER A 294 3.25 18.24 8.77
N LYS A 295 3.67 17.31 7.91
CA LYS A 295 4.30 16.04 8.28
C LYS A 295 5.80 16.01 8.00
N ALA A 296 6.35 16.97 7.25
CA ALA A 296 7.71 16.96 6.71
C ALA A 296 8.00 15.66 5.92
N THR A 297 7.05 15.23 5.09
CA THR A 297 7.14 14.01 4.28
C THR A 297 6.92 14.29 2.81
N VAL A 298 7.48 13.41 1.97
CA VAL A 298 7.25 13.36 0.52
C VAL A 298 6.48 12.10 0.19
N LEU A 299 5.39 12.24 -0.54
CA LEU A 299 4.54 11.14 -0.94
C LEU A 299 5.24 10.30 -2.00
N THR A 300 5.43 9.02 -1.72
CA THR A 300 6.01 8.05 -2.64
C THR A 300 4.99 6.99 -3.00
N LYS A 301 4.70 6.84 -4.31
CA LYS A 301 3.76 5.85 -4.82
C LYS A 301 4.49 4.56 -5.15
N VAL A 302 4.06 3.48 -4.51
CA VAL A 302 4.62 2.14 -4.67
C VAL A 302 3.57 1.23 -5.29
N LYS A 303 3.90 0.65 -6.45
CA LYS A 303 3.03 -0.26 -7.19
C LYS A 303 3.18 -1.69 -6.67
N PHE A 304 2.08 -2.41 -6.52
CA PHE A 304 2.10 -3.86 -6.32
C PHE A 304 2.54 -4.56 -7.60
N LEU A 305 3.48 -5.49 -7.48
CA LEU A 305 3.90 -6.34 -8.61
C LEU A 305 3.03 -7.60 -8.74
N GLU A 306 2.47 -8.05 -7.64
CA GLU A 306 1.56 -9.20 -7.57
C GLU A 306 0.22 -8.70 -6.98
N PRO A 307 -0.82 -8.49 -7.82
CA PRO A 307 -2.14 -8.10 -7.34
C PRO A 307 -2.79 -9.23 -6.54
N ASP A 308 -3.63 -8.87 -5.56
CA ASP A 308 -4.41 -9.80 -4.74
C ASP A 308 -5.80 -9.18 -4.50
N ASP A 309 -6.86 -9.94 -4.75
CA ASP A 309 -8.26 -9.46 -4.63
C ASP A 309 -8.65 -9.06 -3.20
N ARG A 310 -7.85 -9.43 -2.20
CA ARG A 310 -8.06 -9.05 -0.80
C ARG A 310 -7.56 -7.65 -0.46
N ILE A 311 -6.79 -7.04 -1.37
CA ILE A 311 -6.28 -5.69 -1.17
C ILE A 311 -7.41 -4.70 -1.46
N LEU A 312 -7.77 -3.92 -0.46
CA LEU A 312 -8.81 -2.91 -0.56
C LEU A 312 -8.23 -1.51 -0.42
N PRO A 313 -8.85 -0.50 -1.06
CA PRO A 313 -8.52 0.90 -0.82
C PRO A 313 -8.61 1.27 0.67
N GLU A 314 -7.83 2.26 1.09
CA GLU A 314 -7.73 2.81 2.45
C GLU A 314 -7.15 1.82 3.50
N MET A 315 -6.67 0.63 3.11
CA MET A 315 -5.92 -0.26 4.01
C MET A 315 -4.60 0.37 4.40
N SER A 316 -4.25 0.27 5.69
CA SER A 316 -2.94 0.67 6.20
C SER A 316 -1.85 -0.25 5.68
N ALA A 317 -0.75 0.34 5.22
CA ALA A 317 0.37 -0.35 4.63
C ALA A 317 1.70 0.12 5.23
N LYS A 318 2.64 -0.80 5.37
CA LYS A 318 4.05 -0.52 5.66
C LYS A 318 4.88 -0.93 4.46
N VAL A 319 5.73 -0.05 4.02
CA VAL A 319 6.61 -0.26 2.88
C VAL A 319 8.05 -0.28 3.36
N ALA A 320 8.74 -1.40 3.13
CA ALA A 320 10.18 -1.53 3.30
C ALA A 320 10.85 -1.30 1.94
N PHE A 321 11.64 -0.26 1.81
CA PHE A 321 12.43 0.03 0.61
C PHE A 321 13.71 -0.79 0.65
N LEU A 322 13.95 -1.60 -0.35
CA LEU A 322 15.04 -2.57 -0.35
C LEU A 322 16.24 -2.07 -1.15
N SER A 323 17.45 -2.45 -0.73
CA SER A 323 18.67 -2.17 -1.46
C SER A 323 18.83 -3.00 -2.73
N ARG A 324 18.20 -4.18 -2.79
CA ARG A 324 18.15 -5.09 -3.94
C ARG A 324 16.82 -5.84 -4.01
N PRO A 325 16.42 -6.36 -5.18
CA PRO A 325 15.26 -7.24 -5.26
C PRO A 325 15.50 -8.54 -4.47
N LEU A 326 14.43 -9.07 -3.87
CA LEU A 326 14.45 -10.35 -3.17
C LEU A 326 14.28 -11.50 -4.18
N GLU A 327 15.08 -12.53 -4.03
CA GLU A 327 14.89 -13.79 -4.75
C GLU A 327 13.66 -14.55 -4.23
N SER A 328 13.09 -15.44 -5.05
CA SER A 328 11.86 -16.17 -4.69
C SER A 328 11.98 -16.98 -3.40
N GLY A 329 13.19 -17.46 -3.07
CA GLY A 329 13.48 -18.18 -1.83
C GLY A 329 13.60 -17.29 -0.59
N GLU A 330 13.85 -16.00 -0.75
CA GLU A 330 14.04 -15.03 0.34
C GLU A 330 12.72 -14.40 0.83
N ARG A 331 11.60 -14.71 0.20
CA ARG A 331 10.27 -14.20 0.60
C ARG A 331 9.64 -14.98 1.75
N ARG A 332 10.27 -16.10 2.19
CA ARG A 332 9.79 -16.91 3.31
C ARG A 332 10.55 -16.56 4.59
N PRO A 333 9.88 -16.59 5.76
CA PRO A 333 10.56 -16.35 7.01
C PRO A 333 11.60 -17.45 7.27
N ARG A 334 12.82 -17.08 7.68
CA ARG A 334 13.94 -17.96 7.98
C ARG A 334 14.34 -17.82 9.43
N LEU A 335 14.73 -18.92 10.05
CA LEU A 335 15.23 -18.89 11.42
C LEU A 335 16.59 -18.21 11.43
N ALA A 336 16.76 -17.19 12.24
CA ALA A 336 17.98 -16.41 12.30
C ALA A 336 18.39 -16.09 13.73
N VAL A 337 19.70 -15.90 13.91
CA VAL A 337 20.32 -15.44 15.16
C VAL A 337 21.28 -14.28 14.86
N PRO A 338 21.52 -13.36 15.81
CA PRO A 338 22.53 -12.33 15.65
C PRO A 338 23.92 -12.91 15.43
N LYS A 339 24.72 -12.33 14.53
CA LYS A 339 26.13 -12.71 14.29
C LYS A 339 26.93 -12.78 15.58
N GLY A 340 26.67 -11.86 16.53
CA GLY A 340 27.33 -11.84 17.83
C GLY A 340 27.02 -13.05 18.74
N ALA A 341 26.08 -13.91 18.41
CA ALA A 341 25.79 -15.14 19.15
C ALA A 341 26.60 -16.35 18.63
N LEU A 342 27.28 -16.21 17.48
CA LEU A 342 28.02 -17.29 16.84
C LEU A 342 29.42 -17.42 17.43
N VAL A 343 29.87 -18.64 17.63
CA VAL A 343 31.21 -19.00 18.04
C VAL A 343 31.82 -19.93 17.00
N ILE A 344 32.97 -19.56 16.47
CA ILE A 344 33.69 -20.40 15.52
C ILE A 344 34.78 -21.15 16.26
N LYS A 345 34.73 -22.48 16.25
CA LYS A 345 35.78 -23.38 16.79
C LYS A 345 36.12 -24.41 15.73
N ASP A 346 37.41 -24.61 15.47
CA ASP A 346 37.90 -25.58 14.51
C ASP A 346 37.23 -25.57 13.14
N GLY A 347 36.92 -24.34 12.64
CA GLY A 347 36.26 -24.13 11.35
C GLY A 347 34.76 -24.49 11.33
N ARG A 348 34.17 -24.78 12.47
CA ARG A 348 32.76 -25.10 12.64
C ARG A 348 32.05 -24.01 13.45
N SER A 349 30.79 -23.77 13.13
CA SER A 349 29.97 -22.76 13.81
C SER A 349 29.13 -23.36 14.91
N PHE A 350 29.12 -22.70 16.05
CA PHE A 350 28.37 -23.10 17.25
C PHE A 350 27.64 -21.92 17.83
N ALA A 351 26.62 -22.17 18.65
CA ALA A 351 26.05 -21.20 19.58
C ALA A 351 25.87 -21.78 20.96
N PHE A 352 25.94 -20.94 21.98
CA PHE A 352 25.60 -21.34 23.35
C PHE A 352 24.10 -21.20 23.55
N LEU A 353 23.39 -22.34 23.53
CA LEU A 353 21.97 -22.42 23.83
C LEU A 353 21.77 -22.36 25.34
N LEU A 354 20.87 -21.48 25.80
CA LEU A 354 20.53 -21.38 27.22
C LEU A 354 19.48 -22.43 27.59
N ASP A 355 19.83 -23.34 28.45
CA ASP A 355 18.95 -24.34 29.05
C ASP A 355 18.84 -24.09 30.56
N GLY A 356 17.75 -23.40 30.98
CA GLY A 356 17.56 -22.92 32.33
C GLY A 356 18.65 -21.93 32.78
N HIS A 357 19.56 -22.37 33.67
CA HIS A 357 20.70 -21.58 34.15
C HIS A 357 22.05 -22.08 33.61
N ARG A 358 22.05 -22.98 32.65
CA ARG A 358 23.26 -23.51 32.02
C ARG A 358 23.27 -23.24 30.54
N VAL A 359 24.46 -23.17 29.95
CA VAL A 359 24.65 -23.06 28.52
C VAL A 359 25.08 -24.37 27.93
N LYS A 360 24.54 -24.72 26.76
CA LYS A 360 24.90 -25.89 25.97
C LYS A 360 25.49 -25.45 24.64
N LEU A 361 26.70 -25.92 24.36
CA LEU A 361 27.34 -25.64 23.07
C LEU A 361 26.69 -26.49 21.98
N THR A 362 25.95 -25.86 21.08
CA THR A 362 25.18 -26.54 20.03
C THR A 362 25.81 -26.25 18.66
N PRO A 363 26.16 -27.31 17.88
CA PRO A 363 26.67 -27.12 16.52
C PRO A 363 25.56 -26.59 15.60
N LEU A 364 25.91 -25.64 14.73
CA LEU A 364 24.98 -25.00 13.80
C LEU A 364 25.41 -25.23 12.36
N THR A 365 24.41 -25.45 11.50
CA THR A 365 24.57 -25.31 10.06
C THR A 365 24.01 -23.92 9.68
N LEU A 366 24.89 -23.08 9.17
CA LEU A 366 24.54 -21.70 8.82
C LEU A 366 24.17 -21.60 7.35
N GLY A 367 23.16 -20.78 7.05
CA GLY A 367 22.81 -20.32 5.71
C GLY A 367 23.46 -18.95 5.42
N PRO A 368 22.92 -18.20 4.46
CA PRO A 368 23.41 -16.88 4.09
C PRO A 368 23.30 -15.87 5.24
N GLU A 369 24.22 -14.90 5.19
CA GLU A 369 24.20 -13.76 6.10
C GLU A 369 23.13 -12.75 5.68
N MET A 370 22.40 -12.22 6.66
CA MET A 370 21.33 -11.26 6.48
C MET A 370 21.59 -10.03 7.37
N GLY A 371 22.41 -9.10 6.90
CA GLY A 371 22.83 -7.93 7.69
C GLY A 371 23.55 -8.33 8.97
N ASP A 372 22.99 -7.99 10.15
CA ASP A 372 23.52 -8.36 11.46
C ASP A 372 23.05 -9.75 11.94
N LEU A 373 22.21 -10.42 11.15
CA LEU A 373 21.68 -11.76 11.43
C LEU A 373 22.32 -12.80 10.51
N VAL A 374 22.29 -14.05 10.94
CA VAL A 374 22.70 -15.20 10.12
C VAL A 374 21.60 -16.25 10.17
N GLU A 375 21.23 -16.78 9.00
CA GLU A 375 20.30 -17.89 8.91
C GLU A 375 20.85 -19.14 9.58
N VAL A 376 20.00 -19.86 10.30
CA VAL A 376 20.31 -21.15 10.90
C VAL A 376 19.43 -22.21 10.24
N GLU A 377 20.06 -23.06 9.42
CA GLU A 377 19.36 -24.15 8.75
C GLU A 377 19.11 -25.34 9.70
N LYS A 378 20.10 -25.61 10.56
CA LYS A 378 20.04 -26.74 11.55
C LYS A 378 20.75 -26.36 12.85
N GLY A 379 20.22 -26.89 13.95
CA GLY A 379 20.84 -26.81 15.27
C GLY A 379 20.02 -26.02 16.30
N LEU A 380 19.10 -25.14 15.91
CA LEU A 380 18.23 -24.38 16.81
C LEU A 380 16.76 -24.52 16.40
N LYS A 381 15.90 -24.24 17.34
CA LYS A 381 14.44 -24.11 17.15
C LYS A 381 14.00 -22.69 17.39
N GLU A 382 12.84 -22.33 16.84
CA GLU A 382 12.20 -21.05 17.11
C GLU A 382 11.90 -20.91 18.62
N GLY A 383 12.29 -19.77 19.20
CA GLY A 383 12.15 -19.51 20.62
C GLY A 383 13.38 -19.86 21.46
N ASP A 384 14.37 -20.55 20.91
CA ASP A 384 15.61 -20.87 21.62
C ASP A 384 16.37 -19.60 22.00
N LYS A 385 16.84 -19.54 23.26
CA LYS A 385 17.64 -18.41 23.75
C LYS A 385 19.12 -18.73 23.56
N VAL A 386 19.83 -17.87 22.83
CA VAL A 386 21.27 -17.99 22.60
C VAL A 386 22.02 -16.86 23.28
N VAL A 387 23.23 -17.13 23.75
CA VAL A 387 24.07 -16.14 24.41
C VAL A 387 24.65 -15.18 23.37
N LEU A 388 24.51 -13.87 23.59
CA LEU A 388 25.12 -12.83 22.81
C LEU A 388 26.54 -12.55 23.28
N LYS A 389 27.50 -12.42 22.35
CA LYS A 389 28.92 -12.10 22.62
C LYS A 389 29.48 -12.95 23.76
N PRO A 390 29.45 -14.29 23.63
CA PRO A 390 29.95 -15.15 24.67
C PRO A 390 31.43 -14.86 24.99
N ALA A 391 31.76 -14.78 26.27
CA ALA A 391 33.14 -14.59 26.71
C ALA A 391 33.99 -15.79 26.26
N ALA A 392 35.24 -15.53 25.88
CA ALA A 392 36.16 -16.60 25.44
C ALA A 392 36.36 -17.73 26.49
N SER A 393 36.12 -17.41 27.77
CA SER A 393 36.20 -18.35 28.90
C SER A 393 34.93 -19.18 29.09
N LEU A 394 33.84 -18.91 28.34
CA LEU A 394 32.58 -19.64 28.52
C LEU A 394 32.72 -21.07 27.97
N GLN A 395 32.48 -22.05 28.83
CA GLN A 395 32.56 -23.47 28.47
C GLN A 395 31.18 -24.13 28.41
N ASP A 396 31.11 -25.27 27.72
CA ASP A 396 29.89 -26.08 27.68
C ASP A 396 29.49 -26.53 29.08
N GLY A 397 28.17 -26.44 29.39
CA GLY A 397 27.63 -26.78 30.71
C GLY A 397 27.81 -25.70 31.80
N ALA A 398 28.48 -24.60 31.53
CA ALA A 398 28.72 -23.51 32.49
C ALA A 398 27.40 -22.90 32.99
N ARG A 399 27.38 -22.59 34.29
CA ARG A 399 26.27 -21.79 34.88
C ARG A 399 26.39 -20.33 34.49
N VAL A 400 25.30 -19.74 34.08
CA VAL A 400 25.22 -18.34 33.69
C VAL A 400 24.03 -17.66 34.38
N LYS A 401 24.14 -16.37 34.58
CA LYS A 401 23.06 -15.48 35.01
C LYS A 401 22.65 -14.62 33.83
N VAL A 402 21.37 -14.66 33.44
CA VAL A 402 20.84 -13.83 32.37
C VAL A 402 20.76 -12.40 32.87
N LYS A 403 21.39 -11.49 32.17
CA LYS A 403 21.24 -10.05 32.41
C LYS A 403 19.81 -9.68 32.02
N ALA A 404 19.03 -9.13 32.95
CA ALA A 404 17.71 -8.57 32.63
C ALA A 404 17.85 -7.50 31.54
N PRO A 405 16.89 -7.41 30.59
CA PRO A 405 16.94 -6.47 29.49
C PRO A 405 16.98 -5.01 29.92
#